data_a904c90b23c3ff06246da30bdab7fa72
#
_entry.id   a904c90b23c3ff06246da30bdab7fa72
#
_cell.length_a   1.000
_cell.length_b   1.000
_cell.length_c   1.000
_cell.angle_alpha   90.00
_cell.angle_beta   90.00
_cell.angle_gamma   90.00
#
_symmetry.space_group_name_H-M   'P 1'
#
loop_
_entity.id
_entity.type
_entity.pdbx_description
1 polymer ?
#
loop_
_entity_poly.entity_id
_entity_poly.type
_entity_poly.pdbx_seq_one_letter_code
_entity_poly.pdbx_strand_id
1 'polypeptide(L)'
;VVIQRSFADMGEELRQRGLYGQVDGVLLDLGVSSPQLDDVERGFSFMHDGPLDMRMNPAVGQSAAQWINAAPEEDIAAVLKEYGEARYAKRIARAIVMRRAEQPFSRTADLAEVVKVANPAWEKHKHPATRAFQGIRIFINRELEDLADGLKAALEVLAPGGRLVVISFHSLEDRLVKQFMRREAKGAPLPRDLPIRAADIDVSINLVGKAIMPSAAETAANPRARSAVLRIAEKRP
;
A
#
# COMPACT_ATOMS: atom_id res chain seq x y z
N VAL A 1 7.24 -4.46 22.98
CA VAL A 1 6.01 -3.63 23.17
C VAL A 1 5.25 -3.65 21.86
N VAL A 2 3.94 -3.93 21.90
CA VAL A 2 3.05 -3.83 20.73
C VAL A 2 2.25 -2.54 20.88
N ILE A 3 2.16 -1.76 19.79
CA ILE A 3 1.45 -0.47 19.76
C ILE A 3 0.46 -0.53 18.61
N GLN A 4 -0.83 -0.32 18.91
CA GLN A 4 -1.88 -0.30 17.91
C GLN A 4 -2.04 1.11 17.33
N ARG A 5 -1.21 1.43 16.34
CA ARG A 5 -1.21 2.71 15.60
C ARG A 5 -0.81 2.50 14.15
N SER A 6 -1.01 3.52 13.32
CA SER A 6 -0.38 3.57 11.99
C SER A 6 1.14 3.70 12.15
N PHE A 7 1.90 3.01 11.31
CA PHE A 7 3.35 3.18 11.27
C PHE A 7 3.76 4.59 10.79
N ALA A 8 2.86 5.35 10.20
CA ALA A 8 3.06 6.78 9.91
C ALA A 8 3.32 7.60 11.18
N ASP A 9 2.77 7.17 12.32
CA ASP A 9 2.91 7.85 13.61
C ASP A 9 4.19 7.47 14.38
N MET A 10 5.07 6.62 13.79
CA MET A 10 6.26 6.10 14.50
C MET A 10 7.19 7.20 15.02
N GLY A 11 7.28 8.32 14.30
CA GLY A 11 8.11 9.45 14.72
C GLY A 11 7.65 10.07 16.02
N GLU A 12 6.34 10.27 16.19
CA GLU A 12 5.75 10.79 17.43
C GLU A 12 5.92 9.80 18.59
N GLU A 13 5.61 8.52 18.34
CA GLU A 13 5.71 7.45 19.33
C GLU A 13 7.14 7.31 19.87
N LEU A 14 8.14 7.36 19.00
CA LEU A 14 9.54 7.24 19.40
C LEU A 14 10.09 8.50 20.09
N ARG A 15 9.57 9.70 19.76
CA ARG A 15 9.87 10.93 20.54
C ARG A 15 9.37 10.81 21.99
N GLN A 16 8.13 10.34 22.16
CA GLN A 16 7.57 10.15 23.52
C GLN A 16 8.37 9.16 24.35
N ARG A 17 9.07 8.22 23.72
CA ARG A 17 9.92 7.19 24.37
C ARG A 17 11.39 7.59 24.50
N GLY A 18 11.79 8.76 24.00
CA GLY A 18 13.18 9.23 24.01
C GLY A 18 14.11 8.42 23.07
N LEU A 19 13.55 7.76 22.04
CA LEU A 19 14.28 6.91 21.09
C LEU A 19 14.39 7.54 19.69
N TYR A 20 13.93 8.77 19.51
CA TYR A 20 13.97 9.45 18.21
C TYR A 20 15.41 9.69 17.75
N GLY A 21 15.71 9.28 16.53
CA GLY A 21 17.07 9.35 15.97
C GLY A 21 18.07 8.32 16.53
N GLN A 22 17.60 7.33 17.30
CA GLN A 22 18.45 6.34 17.96
C GLN A 22 18.11 4.89 17.56
N VAL A 23 17.26 4.70 16.56
CA VAL A 23 16.82 3.36 16.12
C VAL A 23 17.81 2.79 15.13
N ASP A 24 18.31 1.57 15.39
CA ASP A 24 19.29 0.89 14.52
C ASP A 24 18.66 0.30 13.25
N GLY A 25 17.35 0.03 13.28
CA GLY A 25 16.66 -0.52 12.11
C GLY A 25 15.15 -0.36 12.16
N VAL A 26 14.56 -0.09 11.00
CA VAL A 26 13.10 -0.07 10.76
C VAL A 26 12.78 -1.08 9.68
N LEU A 27 11.88 -2.01 10.00
CA LEU A 27 11.30 -2.95 9.03
C LEU A 27 9.83 -2.59 8.81
N LEU A 28 9.47 -2.30 7.56
CA LEU A 28 8.09 -2.16 7.12
C LEU A 28 7.69 -3.38 6.29
N ASP A 29 6.79 -4.20 6.83
CA ASP A 29 6.14 -5.32 6.13
C ASP A 29 4.74 -4.86 5.73
N LEU A 30 4.59 -4.43 4.45
CA LEU A 30 3.43 -3.68 3.99
C LEU A 30 2.23 -4.58 3.66
N GLY A 31 1.08 -3.96 3.56
CA GLY A 31 -0.18 -4.58 3.14
C GLY A 31 -0.94 -5.27 4.27
N VAL A 32 -1.75 -6.25 3.91
CA VAL A 32 -2.63 -6.98 4.83
C VAL A 32 -2.00 -8.29 5.29
N SER A 33 -2.19 -8.62 6.56
CA SER A 33 -1.73 -9.90 7.13
C SER A 33 -2.59 -11.08 6.66
N SER A 34 -2.03 -12.29 6.73
CA SER A 34 -2.78 -13.51 6.40
C SER A 34 -4.06 -13.67 7.22
N PRO A 35 -4.08 -13.46 8.56
CA PRO A 35 -5.32 -13.50 9.32
C PRO A 35 -6.39 -12.51 8.84
N GLN A 36 -6.01 -11.31 8.39
CA GLN A 36 -6.98 -10.36 7.83
C GLN A 36 -7.61 -10.84 6.51
N LEU A 37 -6.84 -11.55 5.67
CA LEU A 37 -7.35 -12.11 4.42
C LEU A 37 -8.17 -13.37 4.63
N ASP A 38 -7.85 -14.17 5.65
CA ASP A 38 -8.49 -15.46 5.93
C ASP A 38 -9.78 -15.29 6.76
N ASP A 39 -9.88 -14.21 7.53
CA ASP A 39 -11.10 -13.87 8.28
C ASP A 39 -12.13 -13.23 7.34
N VAL A 40 -13.16 -14.00 7.04
CA VAL A 40 -14.26 -13.60 6.15
C VAL A 40 -14.99 -12.35 6.65
N GLU A 41 -15.10 -12.18 7.98
CA GLU A 41 -15.79 -11.05 8.61
C GLU A 41 -15.05 -9.71 8.43
N ARG A 42 -13.78 -9.75 8.00
CA ARG A 42 -12.99 -8.56 7.72
C ARG A 42 -13.22 -7.99 6.30
N GLY A 43 -13.79 -8.76 5.38
CA GLY A 43 -14.17 -8.31 4.04
C GLY A 43 -13.02 -7.99 3.07
N PHE A 44 -11.78 -8.41 3.35
CA PHE A 44 -10.63 -8.18 2.46
C PHE A 44 -10.60 -9.12 1.24
N SER A 45 -11.27 -10.25 1.34
CA SER A 45 -11.32 -11.28 0.30
C SER A 45 -12.73 -11.41 -0.28
N PHE A 46 -12.81 -11.77 -1.54
CA PHE A 46 -14.05 -12.18 -2.22
C PHE A 46 -14.10 -13.68 -2.52
N MET A 47 -13.10 -14.44 -2.07
CA MET A 47 -13.08 -15.90 -2.24
C MET A 47 -14.13 -16.58 -1.38
N HIS A 48 -14.44 -15.99 -0.24
CA HIS A 48 -15.54 -16.34 0.63
C HIS A 48 -16.38 -15.09 0.87
N ASP A 49 -17.70 -15.24 0.84
CA ASP A 49 -18.61 -14.11 0.97
C ASP A 49 -18.70 -13.63 2.41
N GLY A 50 -18.35 -12.38 2.66
CA GLY A 50 -18.35 -11.71 3.95
C GLY A 50 -18.87 -10.28 3.88
N PRO A 51 -18.98 -9.58 5.03
CA PRO A 51 -19.30 -8.15 5.07
C PRO A 51 -18.30 -7.35 4.23
N LEU A 52 -18.77 -6.36 3.49
CA LEU A 52 -17.90 -5.49 2.67
C LEU A 52 -17.30 -4.38 3.54
N ASP A 53 -16.36 -4.73 4.44
CA ASP A 53 -15.73 -3.78 5.38
C ASP A 53 -14.38 -3.25 4.88
N MET A 54 -13.37 -4.09 4.75
CA MET A 54 -11.99 -3.82 4.30
C MET A 54 -11.18 -2.87 5.20
N ARG A 55 -11.65 -2.44 6.36
CA ARG A 55 -10.86 -1.58 7.27
C ARG A 55 -9.81 -2.41 8.01
N MET A 56 -8.57 -1.94 8.04
CA MET A 56 -7.51 -2.54 8.89
C MET A 56 -7.83 -2.32 10.38
N ASN A 57 -8.31 -1.12 10.73
CA ASN A 57 -8.86 -0.83 12.05
C ASN A 57 -10.39 -0.63 11.95
N PRO A 58 -11.21 -1.61 12.35
CA PRO A 58 -12.67 -1.52 12.22
C PRO A 58 -13.33 -0.50 13.17
N ALA A 59 -12.58 0.03 14.15
CA ALA A 59 -13.09 1.02 15.10
C ALA A 59 -13.14 2.45 14.52
N VAL A 60 -12.46 2.72 13.38
CA VAL A 60 -12.37 4.06 12.81
C VAL A 60 -12.64 4.07 11.31
N GLY A 61 -12.99 5.24 10.79
CA GLY A 61 -13.23 5.45 9.37
C GLY A 61 -14.50 4.79 8.85
N GLN A 62 -14.70 4.91 7.54
CA GLN A 62 -15.85 4.29 6.85
C GLN A 62 -15.44 2.95 6.25
N SER A 63 -16.39 2.00 6.25
CA SER A 63 -16.19 0.71 5.58
C SER A 63 -16.27 0.86 4.05
N ALA A 64 -15.77 -0.15 3.33
CA ALA A 64 -15.89 -0.20 1.88
C ALA A 64 -17.36 -0.15 1.42
N ALA A 65 -18.28 -0.81 2.14
CA ALA A 65 -19.72 -0.73 1.87
C ALA A 65 -20.26 0.70 2.03
N GLN A 66 -19.93 1.38 3.11
CA GLN A 66 -20.38 2.76 3.35
C GLN A 66 -19.87 3.69 2.24
N TRP A 67 -18.59 3.57 1.89
CA TRP A 67 -17.99 4.38 0.86
C TRP A 67 -18.59 4.10 -0.52
N ILE A 68 -18.67 2.84 -0.95
CA ILE A 68 -19.11 2.49 -2.31
C ILE A 68 -20.58 2.80 -2.55
N ASN A 69 -21.40 2.77 -1.50
CA ASN A 69 -22.82 3.12 -1.58
C ASN A 69 -23.06 4.64 -1.64
N ALA A 70 -22.11 5.47 -1.22
CA ALA A 70 -22.26 6.93 -1.17
C ALA A 70 -21.43 7.69 -2.20
N ALA A 71 -20.23 7.17 -2.56
CA ALA A 71 -19.27 7.89 -3.39
C ALA A 71 -19.81 8.21 -4.80
N PRO A 72 -19.49 9.38 -5.40
CA PRO A 72 -19.77 9.69 -6.80
C PRO A 72 -19.12 8.67 -7.76
N GLU A 73 -19.71 8.51 -8.97
CA GLU A 73 -19.19 7.60 -9.99
C GLU A 73 -17.73 7.91 -10.36
N GLU A 74 -17.42 9.22 -10.49
CA GLU A 74 -16.07 9.69 -10.80
C GLU A 74 -15.05 9.32 -9.73
N ASP A 75 -15.40 9.38 -8.44
CA ASP A 75 -14.51 9.02 -7.34
C ASP A 75 -14.26 7.52 -7.32
N ILE A 76 -15.30 6.71 -7.51
CA ILE A 76 -15.14 5.26 -7.65
C ILE A 76 -14.24 4.93 -8.83
N ALA A 77 -14.44 5.58 -9.99
CA ALA A 77 -13.62 5.36 -11.17
C ALA A 77 -12.16 5.78 -10.95
N ALA A 78 -11.93 6.89 -10.24
CA ALA A 78 -10.58 7.36 -9.89
C ALA A 78 -9.86 6.34 -8.99
N VAL A 79 -10.49 5.90 -7.91
CA VAL A 79 -9.95 4.89 -6.99
C VAL A 79 -9.62 3.58 -7.71
N LEU A 80 -10.54 3.08 -8.52
CA LEU A 80 -10.32 1.86 -9.30
C LEU A 80 -9.18 2.00 -10.31
N LYS A 81 -8.98 3.19 -10.89
CA LYS A 81 -7.93 3.47 -11.85
C LYS A 81 -6.57 3.66 -11.17
N GLU A 82 -6.52 4.52 -10.15
CA GLU A 82 -5.27 4.96 -9.52
C GLU A 82 -4.70 3.89 -8.58
N TYR A 83 -5.54 3.32 -7.73
CA TYR A 83 -5.12 2.34 -6.73
C TYR A 83 -5.34 0.88 -7.18
N GLY A 84 -6.34 0.63 -7.99
CA GLY A 84 -6.60 -0.70 -8.55
C GLY A 84 -5.83 -0.99 -9.85
N GLU A 85 -5.29 0.04 -10.51
CA GLU A 85 -4.74 -0.06 -11.87
C GLU A 85 -5.72 -0.77 -12.84
N ALA A 86 -7.04 -0.57 -12.62
CA ALA A 86 -8.10 -1.23 -13.37
C ALA A 86 -8.30 -0.61 -14.75
N ARG A 87 -8.12 -1.39 -15.82
CA ARG A 87 -8.23 -0.92 -17.21
C ARG A 87 -9.62 -0.36 -17.53
N TYR A 88 -10.68 -0.95 -16.97
CA TYR A 88 -12.08 -0.58 -17.26
C TYR A 88 -12.74 0.14 -16.09
N ALA A 89 -11.98 0.94 -15.32
CA ALA A 89 -12.42 1.61 -14.10
C ALA A 89 -13.75 2.36 -14.25
N LYS A 90 -13.91 3.18 -15.30
CA LYS A 90 -15.16 3.93 -15.55
C LYS A 90 -16.37 3.02 -15.79
N ARG A 91 -16.20 1.95 -16.55
CA ARG A 91 -17.28 0.99 -16.82
C ARG A 91 -17.68 0.24 -15.54
N ILE A 92 -16.70 -0.14 -14.73
CA ILE A 92 -16.93 -0.81 -13.44
C ILE A 92 -17.65 0.15 -12.48
N ALA A 93 -17.17 1.40 -12.36
CA ALA A 93 -17.79 2.41 -11.50
C ALA A 93 -19.26 2.66 -11.86
N ARG A 94 -19.56 2.81 -13.16
CA ARG A 94 -20.93 2.95 -13.64
C ARG A 94 -21.79 1.74 -13.28
N ALA A 95 -21.30 0.51 -13.45
CA ALA A 95 -22.03 -0.69 -13.09
C ALA A 95 -22.31 -0.77 -11.58
N ILE A 96 -21.36 -0.35 -10.75
CA ILE A 96 -21.52 -0.25 -9.30
C ILE A 96 -22.63 0.76 -8.95
N VAL A 97 -22.59 1.95 -9.54
CA VAL A 97 -23.59 3.01 -9.27
C VAL A 97 -24.99 2.58 -9.70
N MET A 98 -25.12 1.94 -10.87
CA MET A 98 -26.40 1.39 -11.33
C MET A 98 -26.92 0.32 -10.37
N ARG A 99 -26.06 -0.65 -9.98
CA ARG A 99 -26.47 -1.76 -9.12
C ARG A 99 -26.85 -1.32 -7.70
N ARG A 100 -26.11 -0.36 -7.09
CA ARG A 100 -26.44 0.14 -5.75
C ARG A 100 -27.77 0.89 -5.67
N ALA A 101 -28.22 1.47 -6.79
CA ALA A 101 -29.52 2.14 -6.85
C ALA A 101 -30.68 1.15 -6.73
N GLU A 102 -30.49 -0.11 -7.12
CA GLU A 102 -31.47 -1.19 -6.95
C GLU A 102 -31.36 -1.80 -5.56
N GLN A 103 -30.15 -2.07 -5.11
CA GLN A 103 -29.86 -2.67 -3.82
C GLN A 103 -28.45 -2.26 -3.35
N PRO A 104 -28.29 -1.61 -2.18
CA PRO A 104 -27.01 -1.26 -1.62
C PRO A 104 -26.09 -2.47 -1.43
N PHE A 105 -24.79 -2.27 -1.62
CA PHE A 105 -23.78 -3.29 -1.35
C PHE A 105 -23.57 -3.49 0.15
N SER A 106 -23.58 -4.72 0.60
CA SER A 106 -23.24 -5.11 1.98
C SER A 106 -22.27 -6.29 2.03
N ARG A 107 -22.12 -7.03 0.93
CA ARG A 107 -21.35 -8.27 0.85
C ARG A 107 -20.27 -8.22 -0.20
N THR A 108 -19.18 -8.94 0.04
CA THR A 108 -18.03 -9.00 -0.89
C THR A 108 -18.37 -9.71 -2.18
N ALA A 109 -19.20 -10.77 -2.15
CA ALA A 109 -19.62 -11.50 -3.33
C ALA A 109 -20.42 -10.64 -4.31
N ASP A 110 -21.33 -9.78 -3.81
CA ASP A 110 -22.14 -8.90 -4.64
C ASP A 110 -21.27 -7.92 -5.43
N LEU A 111 -20.30 -7.29 -4.77
CA LEU A 111 -19.36 -6.39 -5.42
C LEU A 111 -18.48 -7.13 -6.42
N ALA A 112 -17.96 -8.30 -6.07
CA ALA A 112 -17.11 -9.09 -6.94
C ALA A 112 -17.83 -9.52 -8.23
N GLU A 113 -19.10 -9.90 -8.15
CA GLU A 113 -19.90 -10.29 -9.33
C GLU A 113 -20.19 -9.09 -10.24
N VAL A 114 -20.55 -7.93 -9.69
CA VAL A 114 -20.74 -6.71 -10.50
C VAL A 114 -19.45 -6.31 -11.23
N VAL A 115 -18.31 -6.35 -10.53
CA VAL A 115 -17.00 -6.05 -11.14
C VAL A 115 -16.68 -7.05 -12.24
N LYS A 116 -16.92 -8.33 -12.01
CA LYS A 116 -16.67 -9.42 -12.96
C LYS A 116 -17.49 -9.24 -14.24
N VAL A 117 -18.78 -8.98 -14.13
CA VAL A 117 -19.69 -8.74 -15.27
C VAL A 117 -19.32 -7.48 -16.03
N ALA A 118 -18.94 -6.42 -15.32
CA ALA A 118 -18.55 -5.14 -15.93
C ALA A 118 -17.18 -5.17 -16.62
N ASN A 119 -16.31 -6.15 -16.31
CA ASN A 119 -14.97 -6.25 -16.87
C ASN A 119 -14.96 -7.12 -18.14
N PRO A 120 -14.82 -6.54 -19.36
CA PRO A 120 -14.96 -7.27 -20.63
C PRO A 120 -13.74 -8.13 -20.98
N ALA A 121 -12.60 -7.93 -20.34
CA ALA A 121 -11.38 -8.66 -20.62
C ALA A 121 -10.67 -9.07 -19.31
N TRP A 122 -10.55 -10.37 -19.13
CA TRP A 122 -9.91 -10.95 -17.95
C TRP A 122 -8.42 -11.14 -18.17
N GLU A 123 -7.64 -10.81 -17.15
CA GLU A 123 -6.23 -11.18 -17.13
C GLU A 123 -6.11 -12.69 -16.89
N LYS A 124 -5.20 -13.32 -17.65
CA LYS A 124 -4.90 -14.73 -17.44
C LYS A 124 -4.42 -14.95 -16.00
N HIS A 125 -5.05 -15.90 -15.29
CA HIS A 125 -4.74 -16.27 -13.91
C HIS A 125 -5.07 -15.24 -12.82
N LYS A 126 -5.86 -14.18 -13.11
CA LYS A 126 -6.34 -13.23 -12.09
C LYS A 126 -7.85 -13.07 -12.20
N HIS A 127 -8.54 -13.18 -11.06
CA HIS A 127 -9.96 -12.88 -11.02
C HIS A 127 -10.19 -11.39 -11.32
N PRO A 128 -11.20 -11.00 -12.12
CA PRO A 128 -11.46 -9.61 -12.49
C PRO A 128 -11.61 -8.63 -11.32
N ALA A 129 -12.19 -9.10 -10.20
CA ALA A 129 -12.38 -8.29 -9.00
C ALA A 129 -11.08 -7.98 -8.23
N THR A 130 -9.98 -8.71 -8.46
CA THR A 130 -8.74 -8.54 -7.69
C THR A 130 -8.23 -7.11 -7.68
N ARG A 131 -8.20 -6.44 -8.83
CA ARG A 131 -7.75 -5.05 -8.96
C ARG A 131 -8.70 -4.06 -8.27
N ALA A 132 -10.01 -4.30 -8.39
CA ALA A 132 -11.00 -3.44 -7.77
C ALA A 132 -10.95 -3.54 -6.24
N PHE A 133 -10.86 -4.75 -5.69
CA PHE A 133 -10.70 -4.98 -4.25
C PHE A 133 -9.40 -4.37 -3.71
N GLN A 134 -8.29 -4.56 -4.42
CA GLN A 134 -7.03 -3.91 -4.07
C GLN A 134 -7.16 -2.38 -4.04
N GLY A 135 -7.76 -1.77 -5.06
CA GLY A 135 -7.90 -0.32 -5.14
C GLY A 135 -8.78 0.25 -4.03
N ILE A 136 -9.91 -0.40 -3.75
CA ILE A 136 -10.82 0.00 -2.66
C ILE A 136 -10.12 -0.15 -1.31
N ARG A 137 -9.42 -1.27 -1.06
CA ARG A 137 -8.67 -1.52 0.16
C ARG A 137 -7.62 -0.43 0.43
N ILE A 138 -6.80 -0.14 -0.58
CA ILE A 138 -5.76 0.89 -0.49
C ILE A 138 -6.38 2.24 -0.12
N PHE A 139 -7.48 2.61 -0.76
CA PHE A 139 -8.17 3.86 -0.51
C PHE A 139 -8.78 3.93 0.90
N ILE A 140 -9.54 2.90 1.30
CA ILE A 140 -10.20 2.85 2.62
C ILE A 140 -9.20 2.95 3.77
N ASN A 141 -8.02 2.36 3.61
CA ASN A 141 -6.98 2.33 4.65
C ASN A 141 -5.89 3.39 4.47
N ARG A 142 -5.99 4.25 3.45
CA ARG A 142 -4.98 5.27 3.13
C ARG A 142 -3.56 4.69 3.03
N GLU A 143 -3.43 3.48 2.47
CA GLU A 143 -2.19 2.69 2.55
C GLU A 143 -0.99 3.41 1.92
N LEU A 144 -1.18 4.14 0.80
CA LEU A 144 -0.08 4.83 0.12
C LEU A 144 0.29 6.17 0.77
N GLU A 145 -0.69 6.88 1.33
CA GLU A 145 -0.44 8.10 2.11
C GLU A 145 0.32 7.77 3.39
N ASP A 146 -0.17 6.78 4.15
CA ASP A 146 0.50 6.31 5.36
C ASP A 146 1.90 5.77 5.05
N LEU A 147 2.09 5.10 3.90
CA LEU A 147 3.42 4.67 3.45
C LEU A 147 4.35 5.85 3.17
N ALA A 148 3.86 6.88 2.49
CA ALA A 148 4.66 8.06 2.19
C ALA A 148 5.13 8.78 3.46
N ASP A 149 4.25 8.92 4.45
CA ASP A 149 4.56 9.56 5.73
C ASP A 149 5.43 8.64 6.62
N GLY A 150 5.14 7.34 6.64
CA GLY A 150 5.92 6.35 7.37
C GLY A 150 7.36 6.22 6.88
N LEU A 151 7.60 6.34 5.57
CA LEU A 151 8.97 6.34 5.02
C LEU A 151 9.79 7.56 5.48
N LYS A 152 9.16 8.75 5.57
CA LYS A 152 9.80 9.95 6.11
C LYS A 152 10.10 9.76 7.60
N ALA A 153 9.09 9.34 8.36
CA ALA A 153 9.23 9.09 9.79
C ALA A 153 10.31 8.03 10.08
N ALA A 154 10.38 6.96 9.28
CA ALA A 154 11.41 5.94 9.41
C ALA A 154 12.83 6.51 9.26
N LEU A 155 13.02 7.42 8.30
CA LEU A 155 14.32 8.05 8.09
C LEU A 155 14.71 8.98 9.25
N GLU A 156 13.74 9.69 9.82
CA GLU A 156 13.95 10.59 10.94
C GLU A 156 14.34 9.83 12.23
N VAL A 157 13.70 8.69 12.50
CA VAL A 157 13.93 7.92 13.74
C VAL A 157 15.20 7.08 13.73
N LEU A 158 15.72 6.76 12.55
CA LEU A 158 16.95 5.98 12.43
C LEU A 158 18.17 6.77 12.94
N ALA A 159 19.05 6.06 13.63
CA ALA A 159 20.40 6.53 13.93
C ALA A 159 21.26 6.57 12.65
N PRO A 160 22.35 7.36 12.62
CA PRO A 160 23.37 7.22 11.57
C PRO A 160 23.86 5.77 11.44
N GLY A 161 23.89 5.23 10.22
CA GLY A 161 24.20 3.81 9.96
C GLY A 161 23.02 2.86 10.15
N GLY A 162 21.88 3.36 10.67
CA GLY A 162 20.65 2.56 10.84
C GLY A 162 20.03 2.17 9.48
N ARG A 163 19.32 1.04 9.44
CA ARG A 163 18.79 0.46 8.21
C ARG A 163 17.27 0.56 8.10
N LEU A 164 16.81 1.02 6.94
CA LEU A 164 15.41 0.93 6.52
C LEU A 164 15.26 -0.27 5.58
N VAL A 165 14.42 -1.22 5.98
CA VAL A 165 14.05 -2.40 5.19
C VAL A 165 12.56 -2.34 4.92
N VAL A 166 12.16 -2.46 3.65
CA VAL A 166 10.75 -2.40 3.25
C VAL A 166 10.41 -3.58 2.36
N ILE A 167 9.33 -4.29 2.71
CA ILE A 167 8.74 -5.38 1.91
C ILE A 167 7.41 -4.86 1.34
N SER A 168 7.31 -4.81 0.03
CA SER A 168 6.13 -4.39 -0.73
C SER A 168 5.50 -5.60 -1.41
N PHE A 169 4.17 -5.64 -1.54
CA PHE A 169 3.44 -6.76 -2.17
C PHE A 169 2.72 -6.38 -3.47
N HIS A 170 2.67 -5.11 -3.83
CA HIS A 170 2.14 -4.65 -5.12
C HIS A 170 2.94 -3.50 -5.74
N SER A 171 2.70 -3.27 -7.03
CA SER A 171 3.43 -2.31 -7.88
C SER A 171 3.43 -0.88 -7.38
N LEU A 172 2.34 -0.42 -6.76
CA LEU A 172 2.21 0.95 -6.27
C LEU A 172 3.09 1.19 -5.04
N GLU A 173 3.08 0.26 -4.07
CA GLU A 173 3.98 0.31 -2.91
C GLU A 173 5.45 0.30 -3.37
N ASP A 174 5.84 -0.68 -4.18
CA ASP A 174 7.23 -0.80 -4.65
C ASP A 174 7.68 0.44 -5.41
N ARG A 175 6.80 1.03 -6.24
CA ARG A 175 7.08 2.27 -6.97
C ARG A 175 7.35 3.43 -6.03
N LEU A 176 6.50 3.60 -4.99
CA LEU A 176 6.62 4.66 -4.00
C LEU A 176 7.91 4.50 -3.19
N VAL A 177 8.18 3.32 -2.65
CA VAL A 177 9.41 3.00 -1.91
C VAL A 177 10.65 3.24 -2.77
N LYS A 178 10.67 2.74 -4.01
CA LYS A 178 11.77 2.93 -4.95
C LYS A 178 12.02 4.40 -5.28
N GLN A 179 10.95 5.18 -5.50
CA GLN A 179 11.07 6.60 -5.79
C GLN A 179 11.59 7.37 -4.57
N PHE A 180 11.05 7.08 -3.37
CA PHE A 180 11.52 7.66 -2.12
C PHE A 180 13.01 7.37 -1.91
N MET A 181 13.41 6.11 -1.88
CA MET A 181 14.80 5.73 -1.65
C MET A 181 15.76 6.31 -2.70
N ARG A 182 15.33 6.40 -3.97
CA ARG A 182 16.15 7.02 -5.03
C ARG A 182 16.31 8.52 -4.86
N ARG A 183 15.26 9.21 -4.42
CA ARG A 183 15.29 10.65 -4.17
C ARG A 183 16.24 10.96 -3.01
N GLU A 184 16.08 10.26 -1.90
CA GLU A 184 16.91 10.43 -0.70
C GLU A 184 18.38 10.05 -0.94
N ALA A 185 18.64 9.06 -1.82
CA ALA A 185 19.99 8.65 -2.22
C ALA A 185 20.66 9.56 -3.25
N LYS A 186 19.90 10.47 -3.90
CA LYS A 186 20.46 11.42 -4.88
C LYS A 186 20.57 12.85 -4.34
N GLY A 187 19.88 13.13 -3.25
CA GLY A 187 19.69 14.48 -2.75
C GLY A 187 18.67 15.30 -3.57
N ALA A 188 18.47 16.53 -3.18
CA ALA A 188 17.59 17.44 -3.86
C ALA A 188 18.01 17.68 -5.32
N PRO A 189 17.04 17.83 -6.25
CA PRO A 189 17.38 18.15 -7.64
C PRO A 189 18.07 19.52 -7.69
N LEU A 190 19.28 19.55 -8.26
CA LEU A 190 20.07 20.74 -8.41
C LEU A 190 19.69 21.50 -9.68
N PRO A 191 19.75 22.85 -9.68
CA PRO A 191 19.62 23.65 -10.88
C PRO A 191 20.73 23.25 -11.88
N ARG A 192 20.35 23.10 -13.15
CA ARG A 192 21.28 22.60 -14.20
C ARG A 192 22.48 23.48 -14.44
N ASP A 193 22.41 24.76 -14.09
CA ASP A 193 23.39 25.78 -14.42
C ASP A 193 24.38 26.13 -13.28
N LEU A 194 24.28 25.42 -12.14
CA LEU A 194 25.20 25.62 -11.02
C LEU A 194 26.22 24.48 -10.94
N PRO A 195 27.55 24.77 -11.02
CA PRO A 195 28.60 23.77 -10.82
C PRO A 195 28.71 23.43 -9.33
N ILE A 196 27.79 22.59 -8.84
CA ILE A 196 27.80 22.09 -7.47
C ILE A 196 28.66 20.83 -7.42
N ARG A 197 29.57 20.76 -6.44
CA ARG A 197 30.39 19.56 -6.25
C ARG A 197 29.52 18.43 -5.71
N ALA A 198 29.81 17.21 -6.14
CA ALA A 198 29.07 16.03 -5.65
C ALA A 198 29.11 15.87 -4.10
N ALA A 199 30.13 16.43 -3.45
CA ALA A 199 30.28 16.45 -2.00
C ALA A 199 29.31 17.43 -1.30
N ASP A 200 28.76 18.40 -2.01
CA ASP A 200 27.86 19.44 -1.46
C ASP A 200 26.38 19.03 -1.61
N ILE A 201 26.11 17.82 -2.15
CA ILE A 201 24.76 17.29 -2.27
C ILE A 201 24.39 16.61 -0.96
N ASP A 202 23.38 17.15 -0.29
CA ASP A 202 22.83 16.53 0.92
C ASP A 202 22.09 15.24 0.55
N VAL A 203 22.72 14.10 0.87
CA VAL A 203 22.25 12.75 0.59
C VAL A 203 21.97 12.05 1.92
N SER A 204 20.72 11.71 2.15
CA SER A 204 20.24 11.17 3.44
C SER A 204 20.56 9.69 3.62
N ILE A 205 20.64 8.92 2.52
CA ILE A 205 20.81 7.46 2.57
C ILE A 205 21.76 6.92 1.49
N ASN A 206 22.27 5.72 1.74
CA ASN A 206 22.87 4.83 0.76
C ASN A 206 21.92 3.68 0.42
N LEU A 207 21.77 3.36 -0.87
CA LEU A 207 21.03 2.15 -1.27
C LEU A 207 21.89 0.91 -0.99
N VAL A 208 21.31 -0.10 -0.34
CA VAL A 208 22.01 -1.37 -0.06
C VAL A 208 21.55 -2.44 -1.05
N GLY A 209 22.40 -2.71 -2.03
CA GLY A 209 22.12 -3.72 -3.05
C GLY A 209 21.01 -3.34 -4.03
N LYS A 210 20.42 -4.38 -4.66
CA LYS A 210 19.28 -4.28 -5.57
C LYS A 210 18.01 -4.77 -4.85
N ALA A 211 16.85 -4.56 -5.49
CA ALA A 211 15.61 -5.19 -5.02
C ALA A 211 15.77 -6.72 -4.97
N ILE A 212 15.32 -7.32 -3.87
CA ILE A 212 15.35 -8.76 -3.65
C ILE A 212 13.94 -9.29 -3.85
N MET A 213 13.83 -10.33 -4.66
CA MET A 213 12.56 -11.04 -4.95
C MET A 213 12.58 -12.39 -4.23
N PRO A 214 11.41 -12.97 -3.91
CA PRO A 214 11.35 -14.29 -3.30
C PRO A 214 11.92 -15.36 -4.24
N SER A 215 12.55 -16.37 -3.67
CA SER A 215 13.01 -17.53 -4.43
C SER A 215 11.85 -18.40 -4.90
N ALA A 216 12.10 -19.28 -5.87
CA ALA A 216 11.10 -20.27 -6.30
C ALA A 216 10.70 -21.21 -5.16
N ALA A 217 11.65 -21.59 -4.30
CA ALA A 217 11.41 -22.43 -3.11
C ALA A 217 10.52 -21.71 -2.09
N GLU A 218 10.81 -20.43 -1.81
CA GLU A 218 9.98 -19.60 -0.92
C GLU A 218 8.56 -19.43 -1.47
N THR A 219 8.42 -19.12 -2.76
CA THR A 219 7.10 -19.00 -3.41
C THR A 219 6.31 -20.30 -3.40
N ALA A 220 6.98 -21.45 -3.53
CA ALA A 220 6.34 -22.76 -3.44
C ALA A 220 5.85 -23.08 -2.02
N ALA A 221 6.63 -22.70 -1.00
CA ALA A 221 6.27 -22.88 0.41
C ALA A 221 5.22 -21.85 0.88
N ASN A 222 5.30 -20.62 0.37
CA ASN A 222 4.38 -19.52 0.69
C ASN A 222 3.94 -18.77 -0.60
N PRO A 223 2.84 -19.17 -1.25
CA PRO A 223 2.36 -18.52 -2.48
C PRO A 223 2.05 -17.03 -2.32
N ARG A 224 1.78 -16.55 -1.09
CA ARG A 224 1.54 -15.13 -0.79
C ARG A 224 2.79 -14.27 -0.94
N ALA A 225 3.98 -14.86 -0.77
CA ALA A 225 5.25 -14.17 -0.99
C ALA A 225 5.55 -13.87 -2.47
N ARG A 226 4.85 -14.49 -3.43
CA ARG A 226 5.14 -14.39 -4.88
C ARG A 226 5.35 -12.97 -5.40
N SER A 227 4.64 -12.01 -4.86
CA SER A 227 4.69 -10.59 -5.30
C SER A 227 5.57 -9.72 -4.40
N ALA A 228 6.21 -10.29 -3.40
CA ALA A 228 7.04 -9.54 -2.46
C ALA A 228 8.27 -8.95 -3.16
N VAL A 229 8.58 -7.70 -2.82
CA VAL A 229 9.80 -6.99 -3.25
C VAL A 229 10.42 -6.35 -2.03
N LEU A 230 11.61 -6.79 -1.64
CA LEU A 230 12.35 -6.23 -0.52
C LEU A 230 13.38 -5.21 -1.02
N ARG A 231 13.40 -4.04 -0.38
CA ARG A 231 14.40 -2.98 -0.60
C ARG A 231 15.05 -2.55 0.70
N ILE A 232 16.33 -2.22 0.63
CA ILE A 232 17.15 -1.84 1.79
C ILE A 232 17.86 -0.52 1.50
N ALA A 233 17.85 0.35 2.50
CA ALA A 233 18.65 1.57 2.53
C ALA A 233 19.32 1.72 3.91
N GLU A 234 20.44 2.43 3.95
CA GLU A 234 21.18 2.74 5.17
C GLU A 234 21.28 4.25 5.32
N LYS A 235 20.91 4.78 6.50
CA LYS A 235 21.01 6.21 6.81
C LYS A 235 22.47 6.64 6.87
N ARG A 236 22.80 7.74 6.21
CA ARG A 236 24.15 8.31 6.27
C ARG A 236 24.39 8.99 7.63
N PRO A 237 25.67 9.11 8.01
CA PRO A 237 26.09 9.88 9.17
C PRO A 237 25.62 11.33 9.13
#